data_b22ce31e7662767494a072ba04c05cc5
#
_entry.id   b22ce31e7662767494a072ba04c05cc5
#
_cell.length_a   1.000
_cell.length_b   1.000
_cell.length_c   1.000
_cell.angle_alpha   90.00
_cell.angle_beta   90.00
_cell.angle_gamma   90.00
#
_symmetry.space_group_name_H-M   'P 1'
#
loop_
_entity.id
_entity.type
_entity.pdbx_description
1 polymer ?
#
loop_
_entity_poly.entity_id
_entity_poly.type
_entity_poly.pdbx_seq_one_letter_code
_entity_poly.pdbx_strand_id
1 'polypeptide(L)'
;MVLCYDVFITVEEKMAMAGGHYDQSLYDEFVKVLDRLDTMKKETDQKIAGLNNEISDLKKENKKLQKENDLLKEDNTRLKNLLNHDSSNTSKPPSSDQKPGRAANNYNNRKKSEKKPGAQTGHKGTTLSKEKVEEKLASGKYLHEIETIGKVSERGYVVRYVIDLRVQPVIREIRIYKDADGKYPIPERYRSEVVYGPTVRALAVDLYSEGVMSNDRIAAFLNDASEGCLELSEGSVYGFCRKFSDLSGTEIEKLEEHLTNQPVVATDATTVSLNGKQSYIRNISDEKMVVYYGMEKKTKEALGEIPFFSSYAGTLLHDHETALYQYGTDHAECNVHILRYLKKNTEETGNQWSKELSDLLCEINRERKKQKEEGKSCFSEEKRQEYEKRYAACLEKGIEENHSTKHKYAKREEKTLLTRLEKYRENHLLFLKRFEVPFDNNMSERDLRKVKNRQKMAGGFRKEKGQKMYCRILSIVETLKRRKMNLMAHIKQIFIGTPAIF
;
A
#
# COMPACT_ATOMS: atom_id res chain seq x y z
N MET A 1 41.86 43.50 -54.82
CA MET A 1 43.09 44.21 -55.19
C MET A 1 43.62 43.74 -56.58
N VAL A 2 43.77 42.45 -56.87
CA VAL A 2 44.29 41.94 -58.15
C VAL A 2 43.43 42.36 -59.35
N LEU A 3 42.10 42.24 -59.25
CA LEU A 3 41.21 42.60 -60.40
C LEU A 3 41.17 44.10 -60.74
N CYS A 4 41.40 45.00 -59.78
CA CYS A 4 41.46 46.43 -60.04
C CYS A 4 42.78 46.84 -60.68
N TYR A 5 43.88 46.18 -60.30
CA TYR A 5 45.18 46.43 -60.90
C TYR A 5 45.26 46.02 -62.33
N ASP A 6 44.67 44.85 -62.69
CA ASP A 6 44.63 44.36 -64.07
C ASP A 6 43.72 45.22 -64.99
N VAL A 7 42.67 45.82 -64.43
CA VAL A 7 41.85 46.78 -65.19
C VAL A 7 42.57 48.11 -65.42
N PHE A 8 43.43 48.55 -64.43
CA PHE A 8 44.21 49.78 -64.56
C PHE A 8 45.27 49.67 -65.68
N ILE A 9 46.04 48.59 -65.70
CA ILE A 9 47.11 48.35 -66.69
C ILE A 9 46.45 48.22 -68.09
N THR A 10 45.33 47.58 -68.27
CA THR A 10 44.68 47.46 -69.57
C THR A 10 44.03 48.74 -70.07
N VAL A 11 43.63 49.66 -69.19
CA VAL A 11 43.11 51.00 -69.58
C VAL A 11 44.25 51.91 -69.99
N GLU A 12 45.39 52.01 -69.22
CA GLU A 12 46.54 52.75 -69.60
C GLU A 12 47.18 52.26 -70.92
N GLU A 13 47.34 50.97 -71.13
CA GLU A 13 47.83 50.39 -72.39
C GLU A 13 46.95 50.70 -73.60
N LYS A 14 45.64 50.62 -73.44
CA LYS A 14 44.64 50.92 -74.49
C LYS A 14 44.55 52.41 -74.78
N MET A 15 44.73 53.27 -73.78
CA MET A 15 44.73 54.71 -74.00
C MET A 15 46.03 55.19 -74.60
N ALA A 16 47.19 54.59 -74.25
CA ALA A 16 48.50 54.87 -74.92
C ALA A 16 48.48 54.47 -76.44
N MET A 17 47.74 53.48 -76.86
CA MET A 17 47.61 53.05 -78.24
C MET A 17 46.62 53.91 -79.05
N ALA A 18 45.75 54.74 -78.42
CA ALA A 18 44.69 55.45 -79.15
C ALA A 18 45.07 56.91 -79.55
N GLY A 19 46.30 57.45 -79.33
CA GLY A 19 46.80 58.72 -79.87
C GLY A 19 45.93 59.98 -79.61
N GLY A 20 44.99 59.90 -78.62
CA GLY A 20 44.06 60.97 -78.29
C GLY A 20 44.52 61.84 -77.14
N HIS A 21 44.07 63.09 -77.19
CA HIS A 21 44.30 64.04 -76.07
C HIS A 21 43.76 63.44 -74.74
N TYR A 22 44.67 63.32 -73.79
CA TYR A 22 44.37 62.78 -72.44
C TYR A 22 43.55 63.86 -71.68
N ASP A 23 42.28 63.57 -71.40
CA ASP A 23 41.44 64.39 -70.53
C ASP A 23 41.72 63.99 -69.06
N GLN A 24 42.70 64.72 -68.51
CA GLN A 24 43.16 64.51 -67.13
C GLN A 24 42.01 64.62 -66.12
N SER A 25 40.98 65.42 -66.42
CA SER A 25 39.80 65.56 -65.54
C SER A 25 38.98 64.28 -65.45
N LEU A 26 38.79 63.58 -66.58
CA LEU A 26 38.00 62.32 -66.59
C LEU A 26 38.75 61.19 -65.89
N TYR A 27 40.09 61.19 -66.00
CA TYR A 27 40.91 60.23 -65.29
C TYR A 27 40.88 60.42 -63.78
N ASP A 28 40.97 61.69 -63.29
CA ASP A 28 40.87 62.00 -61.89
C ASP A 28 39.45 61.67 -61.27
N GLU A 29 38.41 61.85 -62.05
CA GLU A 29 37.05 61.39 -61.64
C GLU A 29 36.96 59.86 -61.55
N PHE A 30 37.52 59.13 -62.52
CA PHE A 30 37.54 57.66 -62.52
C PHE A 30 38.31 57.11 -61.33
N VAL A 31 39.50 57.69 -61.03
CA VAL A 31 40.30 57.33 -59.85
C VAL A 31 39.49 57.55 -58.54
N LYS A 32 38.80 58.70 -58.43
CA LYS A 32 37.91 58.97 -57.28
C LYS A 32 36.77 57.97 -57.15
N VAL A 33 36.19 57.51 -58.21
CA VAL A 33 35.14 56.49 -58.20
C VAL A 33 35.71 55.13 -57.76
N LEU A 34 36.88 54.76 -58.25
CA LEU A 34 37.58 53.52 -57.83
C LEU A 34 37.91 53.55 -56.33
N ASP A 35 38.45 54.64 -55.82
CA ASP A 35 38.73 54.79 -54.40
C ASP A 35 37.45 54.70 -53.51
N ARG A 36 36.33 55.30 -54.02
CA ARG A 36 35.05 55.15 -53.36
C ARG A 36 34.56 53.68 -53.38
N LEU A 37 34.71 52.97 -54.48
CA LEU A 37 34.34 51.56 -54.61
C LEU A 37 35.20 50.67 -53.69
N ASP A 38 36.51 50.95 -53.61
CA ASP A 38 37.40 50.22 -52.69
C ASP A 38 37.05 50.49 -51.20
N THR A 39 36.72 51.74 -50.91
CA THR A 39 36.24 52.10 -49.55
C THR A 39 34.93 51.39 -49.21
N MET A 40 33.95 51.46 -50.12
CA MET A 40 32.70 50.75 -49.94
C MET A 40 32.88 49.24 -49.83
N LYS A 41 33.79 48.68 -50.62
CA LYS A 41 34.11 47.23 -50.52
C LYS A 41 34.72 46.89 -49.15
N LYS A 42 35.67 47.65 -48.64
CA LYS A 42 36.28 47.47 -47.30
C LYS A 42 35.22 47.57 -46.18
N GLU A 43 34.33 48.57 -46.27
CA GLU A 43 33.24 48.70 -45.28
C GLU A 43 32.28 47.54 -45.37
N THR A 44 31.95 47.05 -46.57
CA THR A 44 31.07 45.89 -46.79
C THR A 44 31.73 44.61 -46.26
N ASP A 45 33.00 44.38 -46.55
CA ASP A 45 33.77 43.22 -46.04
C ASP A 45 33.85 43.24 -44.50
N GLN A 46 34.03 44.40 -43.88
CA GLN A 46 34.01 44.56 -42.42
C GLN A 46 32.61 44.24 -41.84
N LYS A 47 31.53 44.70 -42.49
CA LYS A 47 30.16 44.39 -42.06
C LYS A 47 29.85 42.90 -42.20
N ILE A 48 30.29 42.27 -43.31
CA ILE A 48 30.16 40.81 -43.54
C ILE A 48 30.91 40.04 -42.45
N ALA A 49 32.14 40.45 -42.13
CA ALA A 49 32.90 39.81 -41.04
C ALA A 49 32.24 39.95 -39.69
N GLY A 50 31.69 41.13 -39.38
CA GLY A 50 30.89 41.37 -38.17
C GLY A 50 29.66 40.49 -38.09
N LEU A 51 28.88 40.45 -39.15
CA LEU A 51 27.69 39.60 -39.21
C LEU A 51 28.00 38.10 -39.12
N ASN A 52 29.09 37.65 -39.73
CA ASN A 52 29.53 36.25 -39.63
C ASN A 52 29.93 35.87 -38.17
N ASN A 53 30.57 36.78 -37.45
CA ASN A 53 30.86 36.58 -36.02
C ASN A 53 29.59 36.52 -35.21
N GLU A 54 28.62 37.43 -35.41
CA GLU A 54 27.35 37.43 -34.74
C GLU A 54 26.54 36.15 -35.02
N ILE A 55 26.51 35.68 -36.29
CA ILE A 55 25.89 34.40 -36.67
C ILE A 55 26.56 33.22 -35.95
N SER A 56 27.86 33.24 -35.80
CA SER A 56 28.61 32.20 -35.07
C SER A 56 28.19 32.15 -33.60
N ASP A 57 28.10 33.32 -32.97
CA ASP A 57 27.76 33.42 -31.55
C ASP A 57 26.27 33.06 -31.31
N LEU A 58 25.36 33.54 -32.14
CA LEU A 58 23.94 33.12 -32.13
C LEU A 58 23.78 31.61 -32.34
N LYS A 59 24.57 30.99 -33.18
CA LYS A 59 24.54 29.51 -33.33
C LYS A 59 25.01 28.80 -32.08
N LYS A 60 26.04 29.31 -31.37
CA LYS A 60 26.50 28.74 -30.10
C LYS A 60 25.42 28.88 -29.01
N GLU A 61 24.80 30.04 -28.91
CA GLU A 61 23.74 30.33 -27.96
C GLU A 61 22.51 29.45 -28.22
N ASN A 62 22.09 29.35 -29.47
CA ASN A 62 20.97 28.49 -29.88
C ASN A 62 21.22 27.02 -29.50
N LYS A 63 22.43 26.52 -29.70
CA LYS A 63 22.81 25.17 -29.30
C LYS A 63 22.77 24.97 -27.78
N LYS A 64 23.13 26.02 -27.02
CA LYS A 64 23.04 26.01 -25.54
C LYS A 64 21.57 26.00 -25.10
N LEU A 65 20.75 26.88 -25.66
CA LEU A 65 19.31 26.96 -25.37
C LEU A 65 18.56 25.69 -25.75
N GLN A 66 18.91 25.04 -26.86
CA GLN A 66 18.36 23.75 -27.21
C GLN A 66 18.62 22.67 -26.17
N LYS A 67 19.87 22.58 -25.68
CA LYS A 67 20.23 21.63 -24.62
C LYS A 67 19.47 21.90 -23.32
N GLU A 68 19.33 23.16 -22.94
CA GLU A 68 18.57 23.55 -21.73
C GLU A 68 17.08 23.24 -21.90
N ASN A 69 16.50 23.50 -23.06
CA ASN A 69 15.11 23.16 -23.38
C ASN A 69 14.86 21.65 -23.30
N ASP A 70 15.79 20.83 -23.79
CA ASP A 70 15.67 19.38 -23.72
C ASP A 70 15.75 18.87 -22.27
N LEU A 71 16.62 19.45 -21.43
CA LEU A 71 16.66 19.14 -20.00
C LEU A 71 15.36 19.54 -19.30
N LEU A 72 14.83 20.74 -19.57
CA LEU A 72 13.57 21.19 -19.00
C LEU A 72 12.37 20.32 -19.44
N LYS A 73 12.35 19.84 -20.67
CA LYS A 73 11.33 18.89 -21.17
C LYS A 73 11.40 17.56 -20.43
N GLU A 74 12.59 17.02 -20.19
CA GLU A 74 12.80 15.78 -19.42
C GLU A 74 12.32 15.96 -17.97
N ASP A 75 12.71 17.05 -17.31
CA ASP A 75 12.28 17.33 -15.93
C ASP A 75 10.76 17.54 -15.84
N ASN A 76 10.15 18.21 -16.80
CA ASN A 76 8.71 18.41 -16.84
C ASN A 76 7.97 17.07 -16.99
N THR A 77 8.49 16.18 -17.84
CA THR A 77 7.93 14.82 -18.00
C THR A 77 8.07 14.02 -16.72
N ARG A 78 9.24 14.06 -16.08
CA ARG A 78 9.47 13.42 -14.77
C ARG A 78 8.51 13.92 -13.71
N LEU A 79 8.33 15.23 -13.59
CA LEU A 79 7.43 15.83 -12.61
C LEU A 79 5.96 15.49 -12.88
N LYS A 80 5.53 15.48 -14.14
CA LYS A 80 4.16 15.03 -14.53
C LYS A 80 3.93 13.58 -14.15
N ASN A 81 4.88 12.70 -14.40
CA ASN A 81 4.78 11.29 -14.01
C ASN A 81 4.68 11.15 -12.48
N LEU A 82 5.52 11.85 -11.72
CA LEU A 82 5.45 11.86 -10.26
C LEU A 82 4.10 12.35 -9.71
N LEU A 83 3.52 13.38 -10.32
CA LEU A 83 2.19 13.90 -9.96
C LEU A 83 1.04 12.91 -10.27
N ASN A 84 1.23 12.02 -11.23
CA ASN A 84 0.26 10.99 -11.59
C ASN A 84 0.41 9.71 -10.74
N HIS A 85 1.40 9.64 -9.85
CA HIS A 85 1.60 8.50 -8.97
C HIS A 85 0.55 8.48 -7.85
N ASP A 86 -0.31 7.48 -7.85
CA ASP A 86 -1.31 7.21 -6.82
C ASP A 86 -1.29 5.73 -6.39
N SER A 87 -2.22 5.32 -5.55
CA SER A 87 -2.33 3.94 -5.07
C SER A 87 -2.72 2.94 -6.16
N SER A 88 -3.13 3.39 -7.34
CA SER A 88 -3.53 2.53 -8.45
C SER A 88 -2.35 2.11 -9.33
N ASN A 89 -1.26 2.85 -9.31
CA ASN A 89 -0.07 2.63 -10.14
C ASN A 89 1.24 2.61 -9.35
N THR A 90 1.17 2.68 -8.02
CA THR A 90 2.32 2.55 -7.11
C THR A 90 1.97 1.71 -5.89
N SER A 91 2.95 1.41 -5.03
CA SER A 91 2.73 0.78 -3.72
C SER A 91 2.24 1.74 -2.64
N LYS A 92 1.92 3.01 -2.98
CA LYS A 92 1.38 3.96 -2.00
C LYS A 92 0.00 3.52 -1.51
N PRO A 93 -0.30 3.66 -0.22
CA PRO A 93 -1.64 3.34 0.28
C PRO A 93 -2.67 4.36 -0.25
N PRO A 94 -3.94 3.97 -0.46
CA PRO A 94 -5.00 4.88 -0.93
C PRO A 94 -5.19 6.14 -0.07
N SER A 95 -4.79 6.07 1.20
CA SER A 95 -4.85 7.22 2.11
C SER A 95 -3.83 8.32 1.81
N SER A 96 -2.86 8.07 0.93
CA SER A 96 -1.89 9.07 0.48
C SER A 96 -2.26 9.72 -0.85
N ASP A 97 -3.36 9.31 -1.48
CA ASP A 97 -3.81 9.89 -2.74
C ASP A 97 -4.34 11.31 -2.50
N GLN A 98 -3.75 12.29 -3.16
CA GLN A 98 -4.08 13.70 -2.98
C GLN A 98 -5.36 14.15 -3.73
N LYS A 99 -5.95 13.30 -4.57
CA LYS A 99 -7.14 13.61 -5.36
C LYS A 99 -8.37 12.93 -4.78
N PRO A 100 -9.23 13.63 -4.01
CA PRO A 100 -10.53 13.11 -3.64
C PRO A 100 -11.37 12.91 -4.92
N GLY A 101 -11.91 11.72 -5.12
CA GLY A 101 -12.89 11.46 -6.19
C GLY A 101 -12.44 10.53 -7.32
N ARG A 102 -11.22 10.05 -7.37
CA ARG A 102 -10.93 8.88 -8.23
C ARG A 102 -11.60 7.66 -7.62
N ALA A 103 -12.54 7.07 -8.37
CA ALA A 103 -13.14 5.79 -8.03
C ALA A 103 -12.03 4.81 -7.61
N ALA A 104 -12.19 4.18 -6.45
CA ALA A 104 -11.25 3.16 -5.98
C ALA A 104 -11.02 2.16 -7.10
N ASN A 105 -9.80 2.15 -7.66
CA ASN A 105 -9.45 1.23 -8.72
C ASN A 105 -9.44 -0.18 -8.12
N ASN A 106 -10.50 -0.93 -8.37
CA ASN A 106 -10.59 -2.33 -8.02
C ASN A 106 -9.69 -3.15 -8.93
N TYR A 107 -8.39 -3.17 -8.65
CA TYR A 107 -7.43 -4.08 -9.30
C TYR A 107 -7.67 -5.56 -8.98
N ASN A 108 -8.81 -5.89 -8.43
CA ASN A 108 -9.22 -7.26 -8.12
C ASN A 108 -9.67 -8.06 -9.35
N ASN A 109 -9.33 -7.67 -10.57
CA ASN A 109 -9.80 -8.30 -11.82
C ASN A 109 -11.33 -8.41 -11.94
N ARG A 110 -12.09 -7.69 -11.13
CA ARG A 110 -13.53 -7.61 -11.31
C ARG A 110 -13.79 -6.74 -12.52
N LYS A 111 -14.26 -7.34 -13.61
CA LYS A 111 -14.92 -6.58 -14.68
C LYS A 111 -15.96 -5.68 -14.02
N LYS A 112 -16.10 -4.44 -14.51
CA LYS A 112 -17.21 -3.59 -14.09
C LYS A 112 -18.49 -4.43 -14.21
N SER A 113 -19.11 -4.74 -13.09
CA SER A 113 -20.39 -5.43 -13.08
C SER A 113 -21.41 -4.47 -13.69
N GLU A 114 -22.23 -4.95 -14.61
CA GLU A 114 -23.40 -4.21 -15.12
C GLU A 114 -24.46 -3.99 -14.05
N LYS A 115 -24.28 -4.65 -12.89
CA LYS A 115 -25.18 -4.55 -11.74
C LYS A 115 -25.02 -3.19 -11.05
N LYS A 116 -26.12 -2.55 -10.76
CA LYS A 116 -26.15 -1.28 -10.01
C LYS A 116 -25.52 -1.46 -8.62
N PRO A 117 -24.83 -0.44 -8.06
CA PRO A 117 -24.38 -0.49 -6.67
C PRO A 117 -25.56 -0.68 -5.72
N GLY A 118 -25.39 -1.58 -4.73
CA GLY A 118 -26.42 -1.87 -3.74
C GLY A 118 -26.96 -3.30 -3.82
N ALA A 119 -28.02 -3.57 -3.06
CA ALA A 119 -28.67 -4.88 -3.05
C ALA A 119 -29.32 -5.16 -4.41
N GLN A 120 -29.06 -6.36 -4.96
CA GLN A 120 -29.64 -6.80 -6.22
C GLN A 120 -31.04 -7.35 -6.00
N THR A 121 -31.86 -7.35 -7.06
CA THR A 121 -33.19 -8.00 -7.02
C THR A 121 -33.05 -9.44 -6.55
N GLY A 122 -33.85 -9.84 -5.55
CA GLY A 122 -33.78 -11.16 -4.91
C GLY A 122 -32.78 -11.27 -3.75
N HIS A 123 -32.06 -10.20 -3.40
CA HIS A 123 -31.24 -10.18 -2.18
C HIS A 123 -32.14 -10.26 -0.95
N LYS A 124 -32.04 -11.36 -0.18
CA LYS A 124 -32.73 -11.47 1.10
C LYS A 124 -32.04 -10.51 2.09
N GLY A 125 -32.77 -9.51 2.55
CA GLY A 125 -32.30 -8.60 3.59
C GLY A 125 -31.86 -9.39 4.84
N THR A 126 -30.87 -8.86 5.56
CA THR A 126 -30.42 -9.42 6.84
C THR A 126 -31.23 -8.90 8.02
N THR A 127 -32.33 -8.20 7.76
CA THR A 127 -33.23 -7.68 8.79
C THR A 127 -33.80 -8.85 9.62
N LEU A 128 -33.86 -8.66 10.93
CA LEU A 128 -34.40 -9.65 11.85
C LEU A 128 -35.90 -9.78 11.60
N SER A 129 -36.36 -10.97 11.22
CA SER A 129 -37.76 -11.25 10.96
C SER A 129 -38.48 -11.68 12.25
N LYS A 130 -39.80 -11.62 12.24
CA LYS A 130 -40.68 -12.03 13.35
C LYS A 130 -40.40 -13.47 13.76
N GLU A 131 -40.28 -14.38 12.80
CA GLU A 131 -39.98 -15.79 13.02
C GLU A 131 -38.66 -16.01 13.74
N LYS A 132 -37.61 -15.27 13.34
CA LYS A 132 -36.31 -15.33 14.01
C LYS A 132 -36.36 -14.80 15.44
N VAL A 133 -37.22 -13.84 15.73
CA VAL A 133 -37.42 -13.36 17.12
C VAL A 133 -38.11 -14.42 17.95
N GLU A 134 -39.13 -15.08 17.41
CA GLU A 134 -39.87 -16.18 18.07
C GLU A 134 -38.94 -17.37 18.35
N GLU A 135 -38.05 -17.76 17.39
CA GLU A 135 -37.01 -18.76 17.61
C GLU A 135 -36.04 -18.37 18.76
N LYS A 136 -35.67 -17.10 18.82
CA LYS A 136 -34.79 -16.58 19.91
C LYS A 136 -35.52 -16.66 21.26
N LEU A 137 -36.80 -16.31 21.34
CA LEU A 137 -37.60 -16.42 22.56
C LEU A 137 -37.72 -17.88 22.99
N ALA A 138 -37.98 -18.78 22.06
CA ALA A 138 -38.05 -20.22 22.33
C ALA A 138 -36.76 -20.82 22.86
N SER A 139 -35.62 -20.21 22.55
CA SER A 139 -34.30 -20.63 23.07
C SER A 139 -34.07 -20.40 24.58
N GLY A 140 -34.94 -19.60 25.22
CA GLY A 140 -34.87 -19.26 26.65
C GLY A 140 -33.61 -18.46 27.07
N LYS A 141 -32.80 -17.98 26.09
CA LYS A 141 -31.56 -17.27 26.36
C LYS A 141 -31.73 -15.77 26.62
N TYR A 142 -32.87 -15.23 26.29
CA TYR A 142 -33.15 -13.79 26.32
C TYR A 142 -34.26 -13.49 27.33
N LEU A 143 -34.15 -12.33 27.98
CA LEU A 143 -35.23 -11.83 28.83
C LEU A 143 -36.42 -11.50 27.95
N HIS A 144 -37.63 -12.01 28.35
CA HIS A 144 -38.87 -11.74 27.66
C HIS A 144 -39.80 -10.92 28.58
N GLU A 145 -40.10 -9.72 28.15
CA GLU A 145 -41.03 -8.81 28.85
C GLU A 145 -42.26 -8.63 27.98
N ILE A 146 -43.42 -8.59 28.58
CA ILE A 146 -44.70 -8.41 27.88
C ILE A 146 -45.29 -7.06 28.31
N GLU A 147 -45.50 -6.19 27.35
CA GLU A 147 -46.19 -4.91 27.54
C GLU A 147 -47.56 -5.00 26.87
N THR A 148 -48.59 -4.59 27.57
CA THR A 148 -49.97 -4.61 27.08
C THR A 148 -50.47 -3.18 26.84
N ILE A 149 -50.85 -2.88 25.59
CA ILE A 149 -51.42 -1.58 25.21
C ILE A 149 -52.93 -1.76 24.98
N GLY A 150 -53.72 -1.00 25.70
CA GLY A 150 -55.20 -1.05 25.67
C GLY A 150 -55.80 -2.04 26.66
N LYS A 151 -57.12 -2.15 26.63
CA LYS A 151 -57.85 -3.09 27.52
C LYS A 151 -57.79 -4.49 26.93
N VAL A 152 -57.43 -5.48 27.76
CA VAL A 152 -57.49 -6.89 27.39
C VAL A 152 -58.91 -7.26 26.97
N SER A 153 -59.07 -7.89 25.81
CA SER A 153 -60.34 -8.33 25.28
C SER A 153 -60.23 -9.68 24.55
N GLU A 154 -61.30 -10.41 24.50
CA GLU A 154 -61.40 -11.71 23.78
C GLU A 154 -61.30 -11.57 22.25
N ARG A 155 -61.33 -10.34 21.70
CA ARG A 155 -61.24 -10.06 20.26
C ARG A 155 -59.85 -10.30 19.68
N GLY A 156 -58.87 -10.70 20.52
CA GLY A 156 -57.49 -10.99 20.12
C GLY A 156 -56.55 -9.76 20.15
N TYR A 157 -55.27 -10.00 19.86
CA TYR A 157 -54.22 -8.98 19.86
C TYR A 157 -53.21 -9.23 18.74
N VAL A 158 -52.49 -8.19 18.37
CA VAL A 158 -51.39 -8.25 17.41
C VAL A 158 -50.08 -8.09 18.14
N VAL A 159 -49.11 -8.97 17.90
CA VAL A 159 -47.77 -8.90 18.50
C VAL A 159 -46.83 -8.04 17.65
N ARG A 160 -46.13 -7.14 18.31
CA ARG A 160 -44.96 -6.44 17.78
C ARG A 160 -43.81 -6.70 18.74
N TYR A 161 -42.61 -6.92 18.20
CA TYR A 161 -41.40 -7.14 19.00
C TYR A 161 -40.51 -5.93 18.96
N VAL A 162 -40.06 -5.49 20.13
CA VAL A 162 -38.97 -4.53 20.32
C VAL A 162 -37.81 -5.31 20.92
N ILE A 163 -36.62 -5.15 20.32
CA ILE A 163 -35.39 -5.77 20.84
C ILE A 163 -34.52 -4.66 21.35
N ASP A 164 -34.20 -4.75 22.62
CA ASP A 164 -33.40 -3.75 23.32
C ASP A 164 -32.22 -4.40 24.06
N LEU A 165 -31.25 -3.58 24.50
CA LEU A 165 -30.11 -3.99 25.30
C LEU A 165 -30.13 -3.26 26.66
N ARG A 166 -30.30 -4.03 27.73
CA ARG A 166 -30.19 -3.49 29.10
C ARG A 166 -28.81 -3.80 29.65
N VAL A 167 -28.03 -2.77 29.99
CA VAL A 167 -26.76 -2.90 30.70
C VAL A 167 -27.00 -2.80 32.20
N GLN A 168 -26.82 -3.90 32.92
CA GLN A 168 -27.03 -3.94 34.37
C GLN A 168 -25.71 -4.23 35.08
N PRO A 169 -25.17 -3.30 35.88
CA PRO A 169 -24.02 -3.55 36.74
C PRO A 169 -24.31 -4.65 37.77
N VAL A 170 -23.32 -5.51 38.03
CA VAL A 170 -23.43 -6.58 39.03
C VAL A 170 -22.29 -6.48 40.03
N ILE A 171 -22.62 -6.26 41.28
CA ILE A 171 -21.68 -6.30 42.41
C ILE A 171 -21.75 -7.68 43.03
N ARG A 172 -20.60 -8.37 43.15
CA ARG A 172 -20.48 -9.67 43.81
C ARG A 172 -19.66 -9.53 45.06
N GLU A 173 -20.24 -9.88 46.20
CA GLU A 173 -19.54 -10.03 47.46
C GLU A 173 -18.88 -11.40 47.52
N ILE A 174 -17.55 -11.44 47.69
CA ILE A 174 -16.76 -12.67 47.82
C ILE A 174 -16.34 -12.81 49.28
N ARG A 175 -16.90 -13.77 49.96
CA ARG A 175 -16.58 -14.07 51.37
C ARG A 175 -15.51 -15.16 51.40
N ILE A 176 -14.35 -14.84 52.02
CA ILE A 176 -13.22 -15.76 52.14
C ILE A 176 -13.06 -16.05 53.63
N TYR A 177 -13.30 -17.29 54.02
CA TYR A 177 -13.20 -17.74 55.38
C TYR A 177 -11.78 -18.18 55.70
N LYS A 178 -11.42 -18.15 57.01
CA LYS A 178 -10.15 -18.67 57.50
C LYS A 178 -10.07 -20.18 57.27
N ASP A 179 -8.88 -20.66 56.93
CA ASP A 179 -8.55 -22.08 56.86
C ASP A 179 -8.31 -22.67 58.27
N ALA A 180 -7.94 -23.94 58.36
CA ALA A 180 -7.64 -24.63 59.60
C ALA A 180 -6.48 -24.01 60.41
N ASP A 181 -5.55 -23.32 59.71
CA ASP A 181 -4.41 -22.63 60.29
C ASP A 181 -4.71 -21.18 60.70
N GLY A 182 -5.98 -20.75 60.55
CA GLY A 182 -6.43 -19.40 60.92
C GLY A 182 -6.05 -18.31 59.88
N LYS A 183 -5.57 -18.69 58.68
CA LYS A 183 -5.19 -17.77 57.60
C LYS A 183 -6.31 -17.64 56.58
N TYR A 184 -6.39 -16.49 55.92
CA TYR A 184 -7.30 -16.29 54.78
C TYR A 184 -6.64 -16.76 53.49
N PRO A 185 -7.11 -17.83 52.84
CA PRO A 185 -6.56 -18.31 51.56
C PRO A 185 -7.05 -17.45 50.38
N ILE A 186 -6.56 -16.21 50.30
CA ILE A 186 -6.99 -15.22 49.34
C ILE A 186 -6.45 -15.61 47.94
N PRO A 187 -7.29 -16.01 46.97
CA PRO A 187 -6.83 -16.28 45.61
C PRO A 187 -6.21 -15.03 44.98
N GLU A 188 -5.16 -15.19 44.16
CA GLU A 188 -4.43 -14.11 43.48
C GLU A 188 -5.38 -13.14 42.74
N ARG A 189 -6.45 -13.65 42.14
CA ARG A 189 -7.47 -12.86 41.43
C ARG A 189 -8.27 -11.91 42.33
N TYR A 190 -8.25 -12.10 43.66
CA TYR A 190 -8.95 -11.29 44.67
C TYR A 190 -7.99 -10.61 45.64
N ARG A 191 -6.70 -10.46 45.25
CA ARG A 191 -5.69 -9.84 46.11
C ARG A 191 -6.03 -8.40 46.49
N SER A 192 -6.68 -7.65 45.58
CA SER A 192 -7.21 -6.32 45.92
C SER A 192 -8.62 -6.44 46.47
N GLU A 193 -8.99 -5.57 47.39
CA GLU A 193 -10.31 -5.54 48.03
C GLU A 193 -11.44 -5.33 47.01
N VAL A 194 -11.19 -4.51 45.98
CA VAL A 194 -12.12 -4.29 44.88
C VAL A 194 -11.45 -4.69 43.55
N VAL A 195 -12.14 -5.52 42.78
CA VAL A 195 -11.64 -6.05 41.51
C VAL A 195 -12.72 -5.97 40.45
N TYR A 196 -12.40 -5.38 39.32
CA TYR A 196 -13.30 -5.42 38.14
C TYR A 196 -13.41 -6.84 37.57
N GLY A 197 -14.63 -7.24 37.24
CA GLY A 197 -14.92 -8.56 36.68
C GLY A 197 -14.37 -8.77 35.29
N PRO A 198 -14.23 -10.03 34.85
CA PRO A 198 -13.67 -10.36 33.54
C PRO A 198 -14.50 -9.82 32.35
N THR A 199 -15.79 -9.60 32.53
CA THR A 199 -16.66 -9.03 31.51
C THR A 199 -16.33 -7.57 31.19
N VAL A 200 -16.16 -6.73 32.27
CA VAL A 200 -15.76 -5.33 32.13
C VAL A 200 -14.40 -5.22 31.45
N ARG A 201 -13.45 -6.04 31.91
CA ARG A 201 -12.11 -6.07 31.32
C ARG A 201 -12.11 -6.50 29.86
N ALA A 202 -12.90 -7.52 29.50
CA ALA A 202 -13.02 -7.99 28.12
C ALA A 202 -13.65 -6.93 27.21
N LEU A 203 -14.69 -6.24 27.69
CA LEU A 203 -15.33 -5.16 26.93
C LEU A 203 -14.36 -3.99 26.71
N ALA A 204 -13.56 -3.64 27.71
CA ALA A 204 -12.53 -2.61 27.55
C ALA A 204 -11.47 -2.98 26.51
N VAL A 205 -11.00 -4.23 26.47
CA VAL A 205 -10.04 -4.73 25.47
C VAL A 205 -10.67 -4.76 24.06
N ASP A 206 -11.93 -5.15 23.95
CA ASP A 206 -12.65 -5.17 22.67
C ASP A 206 -12.84 -3.75 22.10
N LEU A 207 -13.27 -2.81 22.93
CA LEU A 207 -13.36 -1.38 22.54
C LEU A 207 -12.00 -0.78 22.18
N TYR A 208 -10.93 -1.17 22.87
CA TYR A 208 -9.57 -0.73 22.57
C TYR A 208 -9.08 -1.23 21.21
N SER A 209 -9.36 -2.47 20.85
CA SER A 209 -8.90 -3.10 19.61
C SER A 209 -9.84 -2.87 18.42
N GLU A 210 -11.12 -3.21 18.55
CA GLU A 210 -12.13 -3.11 17.48
C GLU A 210 -12.73 -1.71 17.38
N GLY A 211 -13.05 -1.10 18.52
CA GLY A 211 -13.57 0.27 18.56
C GLY A 211 -12.51 1.32 18.24
N VAL A 212 -11.22 0.97 18.27
CA VAL A 212 -10.09 1.90 18.06
C VAL A 212 -10.21 3.14 18.96
N MET A 213 -10.80 2.97 20.14
CA MET A 213 -11.02 4.06 21.10
C MET A 213 -9.78 4.33 21.94
N SER A 214 -9.61 5.58 22.39
CA SER A 214 -8.62 5.93 23.42
C SER A 214 -9.07 5.44 24.81
N ASN A 215 -8.13 5.23 25.73
CA ASN A 215 -8.45 4.69 27.04
C ASN A 215 -9.41 5.57 27.83
N ASP A 216 -9.28 6.90 27.73
CA ASP A 216 -10.19 7.88 28.35
C ASP A 216 -11.62 7.75 27.82
N ARG A 217 -11.79 7.61 26.49
CA ARG A 217 -13.12 7.40 25.89
C ARG A 217 -13.74 6.08 26.26
N ILE A 218 -12.92 5.01 26.39
CA ILE A 218 -13.41 3.71 26.85
C ILE A 218 -13.90 3.83 28.30
N ALA A 219 -13.12 4.49 29.15
CA ALA A 219 -13.50 4.72 30.55
C ALA A 219 -14.81 5.52 30.64
N ALA A 220 -14.92 6.63 29.91
CA ALA A 220 -16.13 7.45 29.86
C ALA A 220 -17.34 6.63 29.37
N PHE A 221 -17.21 5.92 28.24
CA PHE A 221 -18.28 5.10 27.69
C PHE A 221 -18.79 4.03 28.66
N LEU A 222 -17.88 3.33 29.35
CA LEU A 222 -18.24 2.27 30.30
C LEU A 222 -18.85 2.84 31.58
N ASN A 223 -18.37 4.00 32.05
CA ASN A 223 -18.96 4.70 33.17
C ASN A 223 -20.39 5.15 32.86
N ASP A 224 -20.61 5.79 31.70
CA ASP A 224 -21.93 6.22 31.26
C ASP A 224 -22.90 5.03 31.09
N ALA A 225 -22.44 3.96 30.42
CA ALA A 225 -23.24 2.77 30.19
C ALA A 225 -23.60 2.01 31.48
N SER A 226 -22.87 2.24 32.57
CA SER A 226 -23.12 1.65 33.91
C SER A 226 -23.76 2.63 34.88
N GLU A 227 -24.28 3.77 34.43
CA GLU A 227 -24.83 4.82 35.27
C GLU A 227 -23.89 5.26 36.42
N GLY A 228 -22.58 5.34 36.09
CA GLY A 228 -21.53 5.71 37.05
C GLY A 228 -21.05 4.60 37.97
N CYS A 229 -21.64 3.42 37.96
CA CYS A 229 -21.30 2.34 38.91
C CYS A 229 -19.84 1.85 38.81
N LEU A 230 -19.20 1.92 37.62
CA LEU A 230 -17.86 1.37 37.44
C LEU A 230 -16.73 2.30 37.89
N GLU A 231 -16.90 3.60 37.80
CA GLU A 231 -15.91 4.61 38.16
C GLU A 231 -14.50 4.33 37.57
N LEU A 232 -14.48 3.94 36.30
CA LEU A 232 -13.24 3.59 35.60
C LEU A 232 -12.42 4.83 35.29
N SER A 233 -11.11 4.75 35.51
CA SER A 233 -10.13 5.73 35.01
C SER A 233 -9.45 5.25 33.73
N GLU A 234 -8.80 6.17 33.00
CA GLU A 234 -7.92 5.83 31.85
C GLU A 234 -6.85 4.80 32.25
N GLY A 235 -6.28 4.95 33.47
CA GLY A 235 -5.28 4.04 34.03
C GLY A 235 -5.84 2.63 34.23
N SER A 236 -7.10 2.49 34.68
CA SER A 236 -7.76 1.19 34.80
C SER A 236 -7.87 0.47 33.45
N VAL A 237 -8.31 1.17 32.41
CA VAL A 237 -8.42 0.62 31.04
C VAL A 237 -7.05 0.19 30.50
N TYR A 238 -6.03 1.03 30.65
CA TYR A 238 -4.65 0.67 30.31
C TYR A 238 -4.18 -0.59 31.07
N GLY A 239 -4.49 -0.67 32.37
CA GLY A 239 -4.18 -1.82 33.22
C GLY A 239 -4.85 -3.11 32.68
N PHE A 240 -6.09 -3.05 32.25
CA PHE A 240 -6.78 -4.20 31.62
C PHE A 240 -6.12 -4.65 30.34
N CYS A 241 -5.80 -3.73 29.43
CA CYS A 241 -5.10 -4.02 28.18
C CYS A 241 -3.73 -4.65 28.44
N ARG A 242 -2.97 -4.11 29.40
CA ARG A 242 -1.67 -4.67 29.80
C ARG A 242 -1.82 -6.08 30.36
N LYS A 243 -2.73 -6.28 31.32
CA LYS A 243 -2.96 -7.60 31.94
C LYS A 243 -3.41 -8.63 30.89
N PHE A 244 -4.26 -8.25 29.93
CA PHE A 244 -4.64 -9.11 28.81
C PHE A 244 -3.43 -9.51 27.97
N SER A 245 -2.61 -8.54 27.57
CA SER A 245 -1.38 -8.79 26.82
C SER A 245 -0.42 -9.73 27.55
N ASP A 246 -0.28 -9.56 28.86
CA ASP A 246 0.59 -10.42 29.68
C ASP A 246 0.03 -11.84 29.78
N LEU A 247 -1.27 -12.00 29.98
CA LEU A 247 -1.94 -13.31 30.04
C LEU A 247 -2.03 -14.03 28.69
N SER A 248 -1.90 -13.32 27.57
CA SER A 248 -1.99 -13.89 26.22
C SER A 248 -0.69 -14.58 25.76
N GLY A 249 0.35 -14.67 26.59
CA GLY A 249 1.66 -15.21 26.19
C GLY A 249 1.56 -16.58 25.54
N THR A 250 0.98 -17.54 26.23
CA THR A 250 0.80 -18.93 25.74
C THR A 250 -0.01 -19.00 24.44
N GLU A 251 -1.03 -18.17 24.30
CA GLU A 251 -1.84 -18.15 23.08
C GLU A 251 -1.05 -17.57 21.90
N ILE A 252 -0.22 -16.57 22.12
CA ILE A 252 0.70 -16.04 21.09
C ILE A 252 1.71 -17.11 20.66
N GLU A 253 2.31 -17.86 21.59
CA GLU A 253 3.22 -18.96 21.28
C GLU A 253 2.57 -20.03 20.39
N LYS A 254 1.31 -20.38 20.66
CA LYS A 254 0.57 -21.32 19.79
C LYS A 254 0.29 -20.74 18.38
N LEU A 255 0.01 -19.43 18.29
CA LEU A 255 -0.13 -18.79 16.97
C LEU A 255 1.18 -18.83 16.19
N GLU A 256 2.31 -18.53 16.84
CA GLU A 256 3.64 -18.61 16.24
C GLU A 256 3.99 -20.03 15.81
N GLU A 257 3.74 -21.03 16.65
CA GLU A 257 3.94 -22.45 16.34
C GLU A 257 3.08 -22.87 15.13
N HIS A 258 1.80 -22.50 15.10
CA HIS A 258 0.93 -22.78 13.96
C HIS A 258 1.50 -22.19 12.67
N LEU A 259 1.86 -20.90 12.68
CA LEU A 259 2.35 -20.21 11.49
C LEU A 259 3.71 -20.76 11.03
N THR A 260 4.58 -21.15 11.96
CA THR A 260 5.88 -21.76 11.63
C THR A 260 5.72 -23.09 10.88
N ASN A 261 4.63 -23.82 11.15
CA ASN A 261 4.32 -25.09 10.53
C ASN A 261 3.51 -24.96 9.21
N GLN A 262 3.17 -23.74 8.78
CA GLN A 262 2.43 -23.56 7.52
C GLN A 262 3.36 -23.60 6.31
N PRO A 263 2.93 -24.23 5.18
CA PRO A 263 3.74 -24.27 3.96
C PRO A 263 3.90 -22.89 3.31
N VAL A 264 2.93 -22.00 3.50
CA VAL A 264 2.95 -20.63 2.95
C VAL A 264 2.41 -19.66 4.00
N VAL A 265 3.16 -18.63 4.30
CA VAL A 265 2.69 -17.49 5.11
C VAL A 265 2.90 -16.18 4.38
N ALA A 266 2.00 -15.25 4.62
CA ALA A 266 2.07 -13.90 4.09
C ALA A 266 2.61 -12.94 5.14
N THR A 267 3.43 -11.98 4.72
CA THR A 267 3.96 -10.94 5.60
C THR A 267 3.99 -9.59 4.89
N ASP A 268 3.72 -8.55 5.65
CA ASP A 268 3.86 -7.16 5.23
C ASP A 268 4.16 -6.29 6.46
N ALA A 269 4.59 -5.04 6.26
CA ALA A 269 4.87 -4.13 7.36
C ALA A 269 4.45 -2.70 7.03
N THR A 270 3.83 -2.07 8.02
CA THR A 270 3.38 -0.68 7.89
C THR A 270 4.13 0.25 8.84
N THR A 271 4.35 1.49 8.37
CA THR A 271 4.99 2.54 9.17
C THR A 271 4.05 3.04 10.25
N VAL A 272 4.57 3.21 11.46
CA VAL A 272 3.89 3.85 12.59
C VAL A 272 4.81 4.87 13.26
N SER A 273 4.24 5.76 14.09
CA SER A 273 5.00 6.68 14.92
C SER A 273 5.21 6.07 16.31
N LEU A 274 6.44 6.02 16.79
CA LEU A 274 6.82 5.65 18.16
C LEU A 274 7.63 6.79 18.76
N ASN A 275 7.06 7.48 19.74
CA ASN A 275 7.68 8.66 20.38
C ASN A 275 8.17 9.72 19.35
N GLY A 276 7.35 10.01 18.34
CA GLY A 276 7.68 10.95 17.28
C GLY A 276 8.66 10.43 16.22
N LYS A 277 9.27 9.25 16.42
CA LYS A 277 10.17 8.62 15.44
C LYS A 277 9.43 7.57 14.61
N GLN A 278 9.97 7.30 13.43
CA GLN A 278 9.47 6.24 12.57
C GLN A 278 9.77 4.87 13.16
N SER A 279 8.76 4.02 13.19
CA SER A 279 8.82 2.62 13.61
C SER A 279 7.88 1.81 12.70
N TYR A 280 7.80 0.50 12.87
CA TYR A 280 7.01 -0.36 12.02
C TYR A 280 6.20 -1.37 12.85
N ILE A 281 5.08 -1.79 12.29
CA ILE A 281 4.37 -3.00 12.73
C ILE A 281 4.30 -3.94 11.55
N ARG A 282 4.80 -5.16 11.75
CA ARG A 282 4.77 -6.26 10.80
C ARG A 282 3.72 -7.27 11.21
N ASN A 283 3.02 -7.84 10.24
CA ASN A 283 2.21 -9.02 10.44
C ASN A 283 2.85 -10.26 9.80
N ILE A 284 2.51 -11.41 10.32
CA ILE A 284 2.79 -12.73 9.73
C ILE A 284 1.47 -13.48 9.82
N SER A 285 0.98 -14.02 8.70
CA SER A 285 -0.39 -14.52 8.67
C SER A 285 -0.62 -15.60 7.62
N ASP A 286 -1.58 -16.48 7.92
CA ASP A 286 -2.24 -17.37 6.97
C ASP A 286 -3.75 -17.04 6.89
N GLU A 287 -4.54 -17.91 6.29
CA GLU A 287 -6.00 -17.74 6.18
C GLU A 287 -6.72 -17.78 7.55
N LYS A 288 -6.14 -18.41 8.57
CA LYS A 288 -6.75 -18.70 9.88
C LYS A 288 -6.21 -17.83 11.01
N MET A 289 -4.93 -17.52 10.98
CA MET A 289 -4.21 -16.91 12.10
C MET A 289 -3.34 -15.74 11.66
N VAL A 290 -3.06 -14.83 12.59
CA VAL A 290 -2.17 -13.68 12.37
C VAL A 290 -1.46 -13.29 13.65
N VAL A 291 -0.16 -12.99 13.54
CA VAL A 291 0.65 -12.42 14.62
C VAL A 291 1.23 -11.09 14.17
N TYR A 292 1.28 -10.11 15.08
CA TYR A 292 1.84 -8.79 14.84
C TYR A 292 3.06 -8.54 15.73
N TYR A 293 4.08 -7.90 15.13
CA TYR A 293 5.31 -7.50 15.82
C TYR A 293 5.59 -6.02 15.61
N GLY A 294 5.99 -5.35 16.69
CA GLY A 294 6.56 -4.01 16.61
C GLY A 294 8.06 -4.10 16.26
N MET A 295 8.51 -3.28 15.32
CA MET A 295 9.90 -3.23 14.86
C MET A 295 10.38 -1.79 14.81
N GLU A 296 11.63 -1.54 15.17
CA GLU A 296 12.24 -0.22 15.02
C GLU A 296 12.60 0.08 13.56
N LYS A 297 13.13 -0.89 12.85
CA LYS A 297 13.61 -0.78 11.46
C LYS A 297 13.15 -1.97 10.62
N LYS A 298 13.20 -1.82 9.29
CA LYS A 298 12.97 -2.89 8.31
C LYS A 298 14.31 -3.47 7.79
N THR A 299 15.27 -3.69 8.67
CA THR A 299 16.55 -4.27 8.28
C THR A 299 16.56 -5.77 8.52
N LYS A 300 17.56 -6.46 7.95
CA LYS A 300 17.77 -7.89 8.16
C LYS A 300 17.93 -8.23 9.65
N GLU A 301 18.74 -7.44 10.35
CA GLU A 301 19.00 -7.63 11.78
C GLU A 301 17.71 -7.53 12.59
N ALA A 302 16.90 -6.50 12.32
CA ALA A 302 15.61 -6.32 12.99
C ALA A 302 14.59 -7.43 12.68
N LEU A 303 14.65 -8.03 11.49
CA LEU A 303 13.86 -9.23 11.16
C LEU A 303 14.33 -10.44 11.95
N GLY A 304 15.66 -10.61 12.13
CA GLY A 304 16.24 -11.70 12.90
C GLY A 304 15.90 -11.66 14.40
N GLU A 305 15.47 -10.52 14.92
CA GLU A 305 14.97 -10.40 16.30
C GLU A 305 13.57 -11.01 16.48
N ILE A 306 12.83 -11.27 15.38
CA ILE A 306 11.55 -11.96 15.40
C ILE A 306 11.80 -13.46 15.31
N PRO A 307 11.49 -14.26 16.37
CA PRO A 307 11.83 -15.70 16.41
C PRO A 307 11.29 -16.48 15.22
N PHE A 308 10.12 -16.11 14.71
CA PHE A 308 9.50 -16.74 13.56
C PHE A 308 10.44 -16.82 12.35
N PHE A 309 11.10 -15.72 11.97
CA PHE A 309 11.94 -15.73 10.76
C PHE A 309 13.16 -16.61 10.87
N SER A 310 13.67 -16.85 12.08
CA SER A 310 14.82 -17.72 12.31
C SER A 310 14.48 -19.19 12.20
N SER A 311 13.22 -19.58 12.38
CA SER A 311 12.75 -20.97 12.41
C SER A 311 11.90 -21.36 11.20
N TYR A 312 11.37 -20.40 10.45
CA TYR A 312 10.46 -20.66 9.34
C TYR A 312 11.19 -21.21 8.11
N ALA A 313 10.75 -22.37 7.63
CA ALA A 313 11.32 -23.06 6.47
C ALA A 313 10.34 -23.19 5.28
N GLY A 314 9.19 -22.52 5.33
CA GLY A 314 8.21 -22.52 4.23
C GLY A 314 8.38 -21.37 3.25
N THR A 315 7.35 -21.13 2.47
CA THR A 315 7.28 -20.04 1.47
C THR A 315 6.80 -18.74 2.10
N LEU A 316 7.58 -17.65 1.92
CA LEU A 316 7.19 -16.28 2.33
C LEU A 316 6.55 -15.55 1.16
N LEU A 317 5.30 -15.12 1.32
CA LEU A 317 4.61 -14.23 0.39
C LEU A 317 4.76 -12.77 0.86
N HIS A 318 5.34 -11.92 0.02
CA HIS A 318 5.60 -10.51 0.36
C HIS A 318 5.61 -9.58 -0.88
N ASP A 319 5.78 -8.29 -0.69
CA ASP A 319 5.76 -7.25 -1.72
C ASP A 319 7.16 -6.80 -2.20
N HIS A 320 8.09 -7.73 -2.32
CA HIS A 320 9.49 -7.47 -2.71
C HIS A 320 10.32 -6.74 -1.65
N GLU A 321 10.13 -7.02 -0.38
CA GLU A 321 11.04 -6.55 0.66
C GLU A 321 12.33 -7.40 0.64
N THR A 322 13.42 -6.82 0.12
CA THR A 322 14.66 -7.55 -0.18
C THR A 322 15.30 -8.21 1.05
N ALA A 323 15.10 -7.66 2.24
CA ALA A 323 15.59 -8.22 3.49
C ALA A 323 14.96 -9.59 3.82
N LEU A 324 13.75 -9.87 3.33
CA LEU A 324 13.04 -11.13 3.57
C LEU A 324 13.62 -12.31 2.80
N TYR A 325 14.30 -12.08 1.67
CA TYR A 325 14.90 -13.17 0.86
C TYR A 325 15.99 -14.00 1.56
N GLN A 326 16.32 -13.64 2.79
CA GLN A 326 17.29 -14.39 3.61
C GLN A 326 16.62 -15.35 4.60
N TYR A 327 15.29 -15.37 4.63
CA TYR A 327 14.47 -16.18 5.52
C TYR A 327 13.50 -17.05 4.71
N GLY A 328 13.09 -18.17 5.26
CA GLY A 328 12.26 -19.14 4.54
C GLY A 328 13.06 -19.93 3.51
N THR A 329 12.40 -20.86 2.84
CA THR A 329 12.99 -21.70 1.77
C THR A 329 12.67 -21.13 0.39
N ASP A 330 11.43 -20.71 0.19
CA ASP A 330 10.94 -20.15 -1.06
C ASP A 330 10.32 -18.77 -0.84
N HIS A 331 10.23 -18.00 -1.92
CA HIS A 331 9.60 -16.68 -1.91
C HIS A 331 8.55 -16.57 -3.00
N ALA A 332 7.40 -15.99 -2.66
CA ALA A 332 6.39 -15.57 -3.60
C ALA A 332 6.21 -14.05 -3.52
N GLU A 333 6.20 -13.37 -4.66
CA GLU A 333 5.92 -11.94 -4.70
C GLU A 333 4.44 -11.67 -4.98
N CYS A 334 3.92 -10.60 -4.36
CA CYS A 334 2.55 -10.16 -4.58
C CYS A 334 2.35 -9.64 -6.02
N ASN A 335 1.66 -10.40 -6.85
CA ASN A 335 1.41 -10.02 -8.25
C ASN A 335 0.52 -8.78 -8.38
N VAL A 336 -0.27 -8.40 -7.39
CA VAL A 336 -1.03 -7.14 -7.42
C VAL A 336 -0.10 -5.93 -7.43
N HIS A 337 1.02 -5.98 -6.73
CA HIS A 337 2.05 -4.93 -6.81
C HIS A 337 2.71 -4.89 -8.19
N ILE A 338 2.99 -6.05 -8.77
CA ILE A 338 3.52 -6.14 -10.14
C ILE A 338 2.53 -5.52 -11.14
N LEU A 339 1.24 -5.85 -11.05
CA LEU A 339 0.20 -5.25 -11.91
C LEU A 339 0.15 -3.72 -11.78
N ARG A 340 0.37 -3.17 -10.58
CA ARG A 340 0.46 -1.71 -10.40
C ARG A 340 1.67 -1.11 -11.11
N TYR A 341 2.84 -1.76 -11.02
CA TYR A 341 4.05 -1.32 -11.72
C TYR A 341 3.93 -1.44 -13.24
N LEU A 342 3.32 -2.51 -13.74
CA LEU A 342 3.04 -2.68 -15.16
C LEU A 342 2.10 -1.60 -15.69
N LYS A 343 1.04 -1.28 -14.92
CA LYS A 343 0.14 -0.17 -15.26
C LYS A 343 0.87 1.16 -15.28
N LYS A 344 1.68 1.46 -14.24
CA LYS A 344 2.52 2.66 -14.21
C LYS A 344 3.37 2.76 -15.48
N ASN A 345 4.04 1.66 -15.84
CA ASN A 345 4.88 1.62 -17.02
C ASN A 345 4.10 1.93 -18.32
N THR A 346 2.92 1.32 -18.49
CA THR A 346 2.05 1.61 -19.63
C THR A 346 1.64 3.09 -19.69
N GLU A 347 1.30 3.69 -18.54
CA GLU A 347 0.89 5.09 -18.45
C GLU A 347 2.06 6.07 -18.74
N GLU A 348 3.29 5.71 -18.37
CA GLU A 348 4.47 6.56 -18.51
C GLU A 348 5.17 6.43 -19.87
N THR A 349 5.16 5.24 -20.45
CA THR A 349 5.88 4.95 -21.72
C THR A 349 4.98 4.84 -22.95
N GLY A 350 3.73 4.38 -22.77
CA GLY A 350 2.82 3.99 -23.84
C GLY A 350 3.15 2.63 -24.45
N ASN A 351 4.17 1.92 -23.95
CA ASN A 351 4.60 0.62 -24.43
C ASN A 351 3.56 -0.47 -24.17
N GLN A 352 3.45 -1.45 -25.07
CA GLN A 352 2.40 -2.46 -25.04
C GLN A 352 2.77 -3.69 -24.21
N TRP A 353 4.06 -4.03 -24.12
CA TRP A 353 4.52 -5.22 -23.42
C TRP A 353 4.00 -5.32 -21.98
N SER A 354 3.98 -4.19 -21.25
CA SER A 354 3.55 -4.16 -19.86
C SER A 354 2.04 -4.40 -19.70
N LYS A 355 1.23 -3.96 -20.66
CA LYS A 355 -0.19 -4.27 -20.72
C LYS A 355 -0.41 -5.75 -21.04
N GLU A 356 0.31 -6.29 -22.03
CA GLU A 356 0.22 -7.70 -22.41
C GLU A 356 0.61 -8.62 -21.26
N LEU A 357 1.69 -8.30 -20.53
CA LEU A 357 2.10 -9.05 -19.34
C LEU A 357 1.06 -8.97 -18.22
N SER A 358 0.47 -7.79 -18.01
CA SER A 358 -0.62 -7.61 -17.05
C SER A 358 -1.84 -8.48 -17.38
N ASP A 359 -2.23 -8.51 -18.66
CA ASP A 359 -3.36 -9.31 -19.14
C ASP A 359 -3.07 -10.81 -18.99
N LEU A 360 -1.83 -11.24 -19.29
CA LEU A 360 -1.36 -12.62 -19.10
C LEU A 360 -1.43 -13.05 -17.63
N LEU A 361 -0.87 -12.27 -16.69
CA LEU A 361 -0.93 -12.59 -15.26
C LEU A 361 -2.37 -12.70 -14.76
N CYS A 362 -3.25 -11.84 -15.25
CA CYS A 362 -4.67 -11.88 -14.95
C CYS A 362 -5.38 -13.11 -15.52
N GLU A 363 -5.03 -13.52 -16.75
CA GLU A 363 -5.52 -14.75 -17.39
C GLU A 363 -5.12 -15.98 -16.55
N ILE A 364 -3.84 -16.11 -16.23
CA ILE A 364 -3.30 -17.21 -15.44
C ILE A 364 -4.03 -17.33 -14.10
N ASN A 365 -4.20 -16.22 -13.38
CA ASN A 365 -4.88 -16.26 -12.08
C ASN A 365 -6.36 -16.67 -12.19
N ARG A 366 -7.05 -16.32 -13.27
CA ARG A 366 -8.43 -16.78 -13.52
C ARG A 366 -8.48 -18.28 -13.74
N GLU A 367 -7.59 -18.79 -14.58
CA GLU A 367 -7.50 -20.23 -14.87
C GLU A 367 -7.09 -21.02 -13.63
N ARG A 368 -6.11 -20.51 -12.85
CA ARG A 368 -5.72 -21.10 -11.56
C ARG A 368 -6.92 -21.25 -10.61
N LYS A 369 -7.75 -20.21 -10.47
CA LYS A 369 -8.92 -20.27 -9.58
C LYS A 369 -9.89 -21.36 -10.03
N LYS A 370 -10.15 -21.46 -11.34
CA LYS A 370 -11.02 -22.49 -11.89
C LYS A 370 -10.45 -23.89 -11.62
N GLN A 371 -9.18 -24.12 -11.90
CA GLN A 371 -8.55 -25.43 -11.68
C GLN A 371 -8.44 -25.79 -10.19
N LYS A 372 -8.26 -24.79 -9.31
CA LYS A 372 -8.31 -25.00 -7.85
C LYS A 372 -9.70 -25.41 -7.38
N GLU A 373 -10.77 -24.86 -7.95
CA GLU A 373 -12.17 -25.28 -7.69
C GLU A 373 -12.42 -26.70 -8.18
N GLU A 374 -11.73 -27.14 -9.24
CA GLU A 374 -11.72 -28.52 -9.75
C GLU A 374 -10.87 -29.48 -8.91
N GLY A 375 -10.24 -29.00 -7.82
CA GLY A 375 -9.43 -29.82 -6.90
C GLY A 375 -7.98 -30.03 -7.32
N LYS A 376 -7.47 -29.31 -8.35
CA LYS A 376 -6.08 -29.41 -8.74
C LYS A 376 -5.18 -28.59 -7.82
N SER A 377 -3.91 -29.02 -7.66
CA SER A 377 -2.90 -28.37 -6.83
C SER A 377 -1.85 -27.55 -7.62
N CYS A 378 -1.76 -27.76 -8.94
CA CYS A 378 -0.85 -27.06 -9.86
C CYS A 378 -1.38 -27.12 -11.29
N PHE A 379 -0.80 -26.35 -12.20
CA PHE A 379 -0.98 -26.54 -13.64
C PHE A 379 -0.18 -27.77 -14.13
N SER A 380 -0.61 -28.37 -15.27
CA SER A 380 0.20 -29.38 -15.96
C SER A 380 1.54 -28.79 -16.42
N GLU A 381 2.54 -29.66 -16.66
CA GLU A 381 3.87 -29.23 -17.09
C GLU A 381 3.81 -28.45 -18.40
N GLU A 382 3.04 -28.96 -19.39
CA GLU A 382 2.87 -28.30 -20.68
C GLU A 382 2.26 -26.90 -20.54
N LYS A 383 1.26 -26.77 -19.65
CA LYS A 383 0.60 -25.48 -19.41
C LYS A 383 1.48 -24.50 -18.69
N ARG A 384 2.32 -24.98 -17.76
CA ARG A 384 3.33 -24.15 -17.09
C ARG A 384 4.36 -23.63 -18.09
N GLN A 385 4.90 -24.50 -18.93
CA GLN A 385 5.87 -24.11 -19.97
C GLN A 385 5.27 -23.12 -20.97
N GLU A 386 4.00 -23.31 -21.38
CA GLU A 386 3.29 -22.34 -22.23
C GLU A 386 3.25 -20.95 -21.58
N TYR A 387 2.84 -20.86 -20.32
CA TYR A 387 2.74 -19.59 -19.61
C TYR A 387 4.11 -18.95 -19.35
N GLU A 388 5.12 -19.74 -18.97
CA GLU A 388 6.50 -19.26 -18.80
C GLU A 388 7.09 -18.73 -20.10
N LYS A 389 6.83 -19.39 -21.23
CA LYS A 389 7.25 -18.93 -22.56
C LYS A 389 6.55 -17.62 -22.93
N ARG A 390 5.25 -17.50 -22.71
CA ARG A 390 4.49 -16.25 -22.98
C ARG A 390 4.97 -15.11 -22.09
N TYR A 391 5.31 -15.41 -20.81
CA TYR A 391 5.90 -14.43 -19.90
C TYR A 391 7.25 -13.93 -20.42
N ALA A 392 8.14 -14.83 -20.84
CA ALA A 392 9.45 -14.48 -21.40
C ALA A 392 9.31 -13.62 -22.66
N ALA A 393 8.41 -14.00 -23.58
CA ALA A 393 8.14 -13.22 -24.80
C ALA A 393 7.67 -11.79 -24.51
N CYS A 394 6.85 -11.58 -23.46
CA CYS A 394 6.49 -10.23 -23.02
C CYS A 394 7.71 -9.42 -22.55
N LEU A 395 8.66 -10.04 -21.84
CA LEU A 395 9.88 -9.35 -21.38
C LEU A 395 10.82 -9.04 -22.55
N GLU A 396 11.01 -9.96 -23.49
CA GLU A 396 11.80 -9.74 -24.72
C GLU A 396 11.24 -8.55 -25.49
N LYS A 397 9.94 -8.53 -25.74
CA LYS A 397 9.25 -7.39 -26.36
C LYS A 397 9.47 -6.09 -25.55
N GLY A 398 9.45 -6.18 -24.21
CA GLY A 398 9.72 -5.04 -23.33
C GLY A 398 11.12 -4.48 -23.49
N ILE A 399 12.13 -5.31 -23.66
CA ILE A 399 13.50 -4.90 -23.94
C ILE A 399 13.59 -4.16 -25.28
N GLU A 400 12.92 -4.68 -26.33
CA GLU A 400 12.88 -4.04 -27.64
C GLU A 400 12.16 -2.68 -27.58
N GLU A 401 10.97 -2.61 -26.98
CA GLU A 401 10.20 -1.37 -26.85
C GLU A 401 10.95 -0.32 -26.00
N ASN A 402 11.68 -0.75 -24.96
CA ASN A 402 12.50 0.15 -24.13
C ASN A 402 13.56 0.89 -24.96
N HIS A 403 14.14 0.29 -25.99
CA HIS A 403 15.10 0.98 -26.86
C HIS A 403 14.49 2.22 -27.49
N SER A 404 13.20 2.17 -27.83
CA SER A 404 12.43 3.24 -28.47
C SER A 404 11.85 4.27 -27.53
N THR A 405 11.89 4.01 -26.20
CA THR A 405 11.36 4.93 -25.17
C THR A 405 12.13 6.24 -25.16
N LYS A 406 11.44 7.35 -25.44
CA LYS A 406 12.04 8.67 -25.67
C LYS A 406 12.59 9.34 -24.40
N HIS A 407 11.82 9.28 -23.30
CA HIS A 407 12.16 9.97 -22.07
C HIS A 407 13.13 9.17 -21.21
N LYS A 408 14.26 9.72 -20.89
CA LYS A 408 15.34 9.05 -20.12
C LYS A 408 14.87 8.51 -18.77
N TYR A 409 14.05 9.27 -18.06
CA TYR A 409 13.47 8.84 -16.77
C TYR A 409 12.62 7.58 -16.93
N ALA A 410 11.61 7.62 -17.81
CA ALA A 410 10.72 6.49 -18.06
C ALA A 410 11.49 5.27 -18.57
N LYS A 411 12.43 5.47 -19.49
CA LYS A 411 13.32 4.42 -20.02
C LYS A 411 14.11 3.71 -18.91
N ARG A 412 14.66 4.46 -17.95
CA ARG A 412 15.41 3.90 -16.82
C ARG A 412 14.51 3.12 -15.88
N GLU A 413 13.34 3.68 -15.52
CA GLU A 413 12.37 3.01 -14.65
C GLU A 413 11.86 1.71 -15.29
N GLU A 414 11.55 1.72 -16.58
CA GLU A 414 11.15 0.55 -17.34
C GLU A 414 12.24 -0.53 -17.37
N LYS A 415 13.50 -0.15 -17.63
CA LYS A 415 14.65 -1.07 -17.58
C LYS A 415 14.79 -1.71 -16.20
N THR A 416 14.62 -0.93 -15.14
CA THR A 416 14.66 -1.44 -13.75
C THR A 416 13.54 -2.45 -13.50
N LEU A 417 12.32 -2.16 -14.00
CA LEU A 417 11.18 -3.07 -13.89
C LEU A 417 11.44 -4.38 -14.65
N LEU A 418 11.89 -4.31 -15.90
CA LEU A 418 12.24 -5.50 -16.71
C LEU A 418 13.31 -6.36 -16.04
N THR A 419 14.38 -5.74 -15.54
CA THR A 419 15.45 -6.45 -14.81
C THR A 419 14.91 -7.16 -13.56
N ARG A 420 14.01 -6.52 -12.81
CA ARG A 420 13.37 -7.13 -11.64
C ARG A 420 12.48 -8.31 -12.04
N LEU A 421 11.63 -8.15 -13.06
CA LEU A 421 10.72 -9.17 -13.52
C LEU A 421 11.46 -10.42 -14.02
N GLU A 422 12.58 -10.24 -14.71
CA GLU A 422 13.43 -11.35 -15.13
C GLU A 422 14.13 -12.02 -13.96
N LYS A 423 14.77 -11.25 -13.08
CA LYS A 423 15.54 -11.77 -11.93
C LYS A 423 14.68 -12.59 -10.96
N TYR A 424 13.44 -12.15 -10.72
CA TYR A 424 12.53 -12.75 -9.75
C TYR A 424 11.36 -13.50 -10.41
N ARG A 425 11.54 -13.94 -11.68
CA ARG A 425 10.53 -14.65 -12.46
C ARG A 425 9.94 -15.84 -11.72
N GLU A 426 10.79 -16.67 -11.11
CA GLU A 426 10.37 -17.83 -10.33
C GLU A 426 9.46 -17.47 -9.15
N ASN A 427 9.76 -16.36 -8.48
CA ASN A 427 8.97 -15.86 -7.35
C ASN A 427 7.61 -15.31 -7.80
N HIS A 428 7.57 -14.64 -8.96
CA HIS A 428 6.33 -14.13 -9.55
C HIS A 428 5.41 -15.25 -10.02
N LEU A 429 5.97 -16.33 -10.51
CA LEU A 429 5.25 -17.46 -11.14
C LEU A 429 5.12 -18.68 -10.22
N LEU A 430 5.55 -18.61 -8.94
CA LEU A 430 5.50 -19.75 -8.03
C LEU A 430 4.07 -20.31 -7.88
N PHE A 431 3.05 -19.47 -7.96
CA PHE A 431 1.64 -19.86 -7.93
C PHE A 431 1.19 -20.73 -9.12
N LEU A 432 1.99 -20.85 -10.19
CA LEU A 432 1.77 -21.82 -11.28
C LEU A 432 2.10 -23.25 -10.84
N LYS A 433 3.16 -23.37 -10.04
CA LYS A 433 3.70 -24.65 -9.57
C LYS A 433 2.95 -25.17 -8.35
N ARG A 434 2.37 -24.26 -7.54
CA ARG A 434 1.73 -24.57 -6.26
C ARG A 434 0.52 -23.66 -6.05
N PHE A 435 -0.70 -24.20 -6.20
CA PHE A 435 -1.94 -23.43 -6.06
C PHE A 435 -2.25 -22.99 -4.61
N GLU A 436 -1.55 -23.55 -3.62
CA GLU A 436 -1.58 -23.08 -2.25
C GLU A 436 -0.93 -21.69 -2.09
N VAL A 437 0.03 -21.33 -2.96
CA VAL A 437 0.64 -20.01 -3.00
C VAL A 437 -0.36 -19.00 -3.54
N PRO A 438 -0.78 -18.00 -2.75
CA PRO A 438 -1.71 -16.97 -3.22
C PRO A 438 -1.10 -16.11 -4.34
N PHE A 439 -1.95 -15.61 -5.24
CA PHE A 439 -1.56 -14.64 -6.27
C PHE A 439 -1.22 -13.26 -5.69
N ASP A 440 -1.83 -12.91 -4.57
CA ASP A 440 -1.71 -11.59 -3.95
C ASP A 440 -1.57 -11.67 -2.44
N ASN A 441 -1.08 -10.59 -1.85
CA ASN A 441 -0.92 -10.39 -0.40
C ASN A 441 -2.00 -9.46 0.19
N ASN A 442 -3.17 -9.38 -0.42
CA ASN A 442 -4.26 -8.48 0.01
C ASN A 442 -4.73 -8.75 1.45
N MET A 443 -4.54 -9.97 1.95
CA MET A 443 -4.90 -10.33 3.31
C MET A 443 -4.04 -9.58 4.32
N SER A 444 -2.72 -9.66 4.21
CA SER A 444 -1.78 -8.91 5.06
C SER A 444 -1.98 -7.40 4.97
N GLU A 445 -2.22 -6.88 3.76
CA GLU A 445 -2.54 -5.45 3.61
C GLU A 445 -3.80 -5.03 4.39
N ARG A 446 -4.86 -5.87 4.38
CA ARG A 446 -6.09 -5.59 5.14
C ARG A 446 -5.87 -5.58 6.64
N ASP A 447 -5.07 -6.51 7.14
CA ASP A 447 -4.72 -6.59 8.55
C ASP A 447 -4.05 -5.31 9.04
N LEU A 448 -3.12 -4.80 8.27
CA LEU A 448 -2.37 -3.58 8.60
C LEU A 448 -3.22 -2.30 8.52
N ARG A 449 -4.40 -2.32 7.90
CA ARG A 449 -5.33 -1.16 7.89
C ARG A 449 -5.80 -0.81 9.31
N LYS A 450 -5.97 -1.79 10.20
CA LYS A 450 -6.32 -1.51 11.60
C LYS A 450 -5.23 -0.75 12.32
N VAL A 451 -3.97 -1.13 12.09
CA VAL A 451 -2.82 -0.41 12.61
C VAL A 451 -2.82 1.05 12.14
N LYS A 452 -3.11 1.27 10.86
CA LYS A 452 -3.23 2.63 10.28
C LYS A 452 -4.39 3.42 10.87
N ASN A 453 -5.53 2.78 11.12
CA ASN A 453 -6.67 3.41 11.78
C ASN A 453 -6.29 3.83 13.21
N ARG A 454 -5.63 2.95 13.96
CA ARG A 454 -5.13 3.27 15.31
C ARG A 454 -4.17 4.46 15.29
N GLN A 455 -3.23 4.50 14.34
CA GLN A 455 -2.32 5.62 14.19
C GLN A 455 -3.04 6.94 13.88
N LYS A 456 -4.05 6.91 13.01
CA LYS A 456 -4.84 8.12 12.69
C LYS A 456 -5.61 8.65 13.91
N MET A 457 -6.13 7.76 14.74
CA MET A 457 -6.91 8.14 15.93
C MET A 457 -6.04 8.57 17.11
N ALA A 458 -4.90 7.90 17.32
CA ALA A 458 -4.05 8.09 18.50
C ALA A 458 -2.73 8.84 18.21
N GLY A 459 -2.45 9.20 16.94
CA GLY A 459 -1.21 9.87 16.54
C GLY A 459 0.04 8.99 16.57
N GLY A 460 -0.01 7.82 17.20
CA GLY A 460 1.10 6.87 17.32
C GLY A 460 1.23 6.25 18.70
N PHE A 461 2.38 5.65 18.96
CA PHE A 461 2.73 5.03 20.24
C PHE A 461 3.73 5.90 21.01
N ARG A 462 3.53 6.08 22.32
CA ARG A 462 4.45 6.85 23.17
C ARG A 462 5.64 6.02 23.65
N LYS A 463 5.43 4.71 23.86
CA LYS A 463 6.45 3.77 24.38
C LYS A 463 6.37 2.44 23.64
N GLU A 464 7.51 1.77 23.50
CA GLU A 464 7.64 0.44 22.88
C GLU A 464 6.73 -0.60 23.56
N LYS A 465 6.65 -0.58 24.91
CA LYS A 465 5.74 -1.46 25.67
C LYS A 465 4.28 -1.32 25.22
N GLY A 466 3.84 -0.09 24.89
CA GLY A 466 2.50 0.16 24.37
C GLY A 466 2.30 -0.39 22.96
N GLN A 467 3.31 -0.31 22.11
CA GLN A 467 3.30 -0.90 20.78
C GLN A 467 3.25 -2.44 20.85
N LYS A 468 4.10 -3.07 21.68
CA LYS A 468 4.11 -4.52 21.90
C LYS A 468 2.78 -5.02 22.46
N MET A 469 2.23 -4.33 23.46
CA MET A 469 0.92 -4.63 24.02
C MET A 469 -0.17 -4.60 22.95
N TYR A 470 -0.21 -3.55 22.11
CA TYR A 470 -1.16 -3.44 21.03
C TYR A 470 -1.01 -4.58 20.01
N CYS A 471 0.20 -4.92 19.60
CA CYS A 471 0.47 -6.02 18.68
C CYS A 471 -0.06 -7.36 19.23
N ARG A 472 0.18 -7.68 20.50
CA ARG A 472 -0.32 -8.90 21.14
C ARG A 472 -1.85 -8.95 21.20
N ILE A 473 -2.48 -7.84 21.61
CA ILE A 473 -3.95 -7.74 21.63
C ILE A 473 -4.50 -7.97 20.23
N LEU A 474 -3.93 -7.28 19.24
CA LEU A 474 -4.39 -7.36 17.85
C LEU A 474 -4.22 -8.78 17.27
N SER A 475 -3.12 -9.48 17.60
CA SER A 475 -2.89 -10.86 17.17
C SER A 475 -4.01 -11.79 17.61
N ILE A 476 -4.41 -11.72 18.87
CA ILE A 476 -5.51 -12.53 19.42
C ILE A 476 -6.84 -12.14 18.78
N VAL A 477 -7.18 -10.85 18.78
CA VAL A 477 -8.48 -10.36 18.32
C VAL A 477 -8.69 -10.64 16.83
N GLU A 478 -7.69 -10.36 15.98
CA GLU A 478 -7.82 -10.61 14.54
C GLU A 478 -7.86 -12.12 14.21
N THR A 479 -7.12 -12.94 14.95
CA THR A 479 -7.21 -14.40 14.79
C THR A 479 -8.59 -14.94 15.19
N LEU A 480 -9.14 -14.49 16.30
CA LEU A 480 -10.52 -14.86 16.72
C LEU A 480 -11.54 -14.50 15.64
N LYS A 481 -11.42 -13.32 15.03
CA LYS A 481 -12.29 -12.87 13.94
C LYS A 481 -12.16 -13.72 12.69
N ARG A 482 -10.94 -14.06 12.27
CA ARG A 482 -10.69 -14.95 11.13
C ARG A 482 -11.36 -16.31 11.32
N ARG A 483 -11.29 -16.81 12.54
CA ARG A 483 -11.92 -18.07 12.93
C ARG A 483 -13.40 -17.95 13.24
N LYS A 484 -14.01 -16.75 13.08
CA LYS A 484 -15.44 -16.45 13.35
C LYS A 484 -15.85 -16.81 14.78
N MET A 485 -14.94 -16.67 15.73
CA MET A 485 -15.17 -16.95 17.14
C MET A 485 -15.78 -15.73 17.84
N ASN A 486 -16.51 -15.96 18.95
CA ASN A 486 -17.08 -14.87 19.76
C ASN A 486 -16.00 -14.14 20.54
N LEU A 487 -15.70 -12.87 20.16
CA LEU A 487 -14.64 -12.07 20.76
C LEU A 487 -14.78 -11.94 22.28
N MET A 488 -15.95 -11.47 22.72
CA MET A 488 -16.20 -11.24 24.14
C MET A 488 -16.01 -12.48 24.99
N ALA A 489 -16.51 -13.64 24.52
CA ALA A 489 -16.40 -14.89 25.25
C ALA A 489 -14.93 -15.32 25.41
N HIS A 490 -14.13 -15.23 24.34
CA HIS A 490 -12.74 -15.69 24.34
C HIS A 490 -11.79 -14.72 25.03
N ILE A 491 -11.96 -13.40 24.85
CA ILE A 491 -11.20 -12.41 25.63
C ILE A 491 -11.45 -12.59 27.14
N LYS A 492 -12.69 -12.88 27.52
CA LYS A 492 -13.07 -13.17 28.89
C LYS A 492 -12.39 -14.44 29.43
N GLN A 493 -12.28 -15.50 28.61
CA GLN A 493 -11.58 -16.74 29.00
C GLN A 493 -10.11 -16.49 29.35
N ILE A 494 -9.41 -15.65 28.61
CA ILE A 494 -8.02 -15.27 28.93
C ILE A 494 -7.93 -14.62 30.31
N PHE A 495 -8.86 -13.73 30.66
CA PHE A 495 -8.88 -13.12 32.00
C PHE A 495 -9.21 -14.10 33.13
N ILE A 496 -9.94 -15.17 32.86
CA ILE A 496 -10.31 -16.21 33.83
C ILE A 496 -9.18 -17.23 33.99
N GLY A 497 -8.25 -17.29 33.02
CA GLY A 497 -7.16 -18.26 33.06
C GLY A 497 -7.60 -19.67 32.61
N THR A 498 -8.70 -19.81 31.87
CA THR A 498 -9.09 -21.06 31.22
C THR A 498 -8.38 -21.11 29.86
N PRO A 499 -7.36 -21.94 29.71
CA PRO A 499 -6.58 -22.01 28.45
C PRO A 499 -7.36 -22.73 27.35
N ALA A 500 -6.86 -22.56 26.14
CA ALA A 500 -7.28 -23.16 24.87
C ALA A 500 -8.34 -22.36 24.11
N ILE A 501 -7.92 -21.20 23.64
CA ILE A 501 -8.58 -20.52 22.51
C ILE A 501 -8.10 -21.14 21.18
N PHE A 502 -6.84 -21.57 21.14
CA PHE A 502 -6.20 -22.10 19.93
C PHE A 502 -5.64 -23.51 20.15
#